data_6da2b5b77c29793eb580a43f08dd9bf0
#
_entry.id   6da2b5b77c29793eb580a43f08dd9bf0
#
_cell.length_a   1.000
_cell.length_b   1.000
_cell.length_c   1.000
_cell.angle_alpha   90.00
_cell.angle_beta   90.00
_cell.angle_gamma   90.00
#
_symmetry.space_group_name_H-M   'P 1'
#
loop_
_entity.id
_entity.type
_entity.pdbx_description
1 polymer ?
#
loop_
_entity_poly.entity_id
_entity_poly.type
_entity_poly.pdbx_seq_one_letter_code
_entity_poly.pdbx_strand_id
1 'polypeptide(L)'
;MKNFWKKYHKWVGLFFSFFILMFCFSGIVLNHRTLFSKVEVNRNWMPESYHYRNWNNGIIKGTLRLPDGKILAYGNAGVWQTDSCFITFTDFNQGLVRGIDNRKISNIIRLANNDIWCAGLYSVYLLDKNKWQEYPISGNEERISDITQRGDTLVVLTRSNLYTSVPPYHQFKKIELKAPASYSPKTSLFRTIWLLHSGELFGTPGKLVVDFLGVVLIILSITGIIYTFLPSFIRRRHRKRLPVKTQAKALKTSLNWHNKLGTWLIVLTILLSVTGMCPTASNDTFCSGEHEPHPRNNS
;
A
#
# COMPACT_ATOMS: atom_id res chain seq x y z
N MET A 1 36.17 -26.71 -5.90
CA MET A 1 34.77 -26.32 -5.97
C MET A 1 34.26 -25.52 -4.73
N LYS A 2 34.45 -25.98 -3.47
CA LYS A 2 33.98 -25.25 -2.26
C LYS A 2 34.45 -23.79 -2.15
N ASN A 3 35.71 -23.47 -2.52
CA ASN A 3 36.22 -22.08 -2.43
C ASN A 3 35.69 -21.16 -3.54
N PHE A 4 35.36 -21.71 -4.71
CA PHE A 4 34.72 -20.99 -5.79
C PHE A 4 33.33 -20.50 -5.39
N TRP A 5 32.44 -21.39 -4.94
CA TRP A 5 31.08 -21.05 -4.48
C TRP A 5 31.08 -20.04 -3.33
N LYS A 6 31.99 -20.17 -2.35
CA LYS A 6 32.15 -19.20 -1.27
C LYS A 6 32.51 -17.81 -1.76
N LYS A 7 33.41 -17.72 -2.75
CA LYS A 7 33.82 -16.43 -3.33
C LYS A 7 32.68 -15.76 -4.06
N TYR A 8 31.96 -16.50 -4.90
CA TYR A 8 30.81 -15.95 -5.65
C TYR A 8 29.67 -15.58 -4.73
N HIS A 9 29.27 -16.45 -3.81
CA HIS A 9 28.25 -16.13 -2.82
C HIS A 9 28.58 -14.85 -2.03
N LYS A 10 29.83 -14.66 -1.65
CA LYS A 10 30.25 -13.47 -0.91
C LYS A 10 30.05 -12.19 -1.73
N TRP A 11 30.50 -12.13 -2.98
CA TRP A 11 30.46 -10.91 -3.77
C TRP A 11 29.07 -10.64 -4.34
N VAL A 12 28.42 -11.66 -4.86
CA VAL A 12 27.05 -11.60 -5.34
C VAL A 12 26.09 -11.26 -4.18
N GLY A 13 26.25 -11.93 -3.03
CA GLY A 13 25.47 -11.66 -1.83
C GLY A 13 25.68 -10.24 -1.31
N LEU A 14 26.90 -9.70 -1.34
CA LEU A 14 27.15 -8.32 -0.95
C LEU A 14 26.45 -7.32 -1.87
N PHE A 15 26.51 -7.56 -3.19
CA PHE A 15 25.82 -6.70 -4.16
C PHE A 15 24.29 -6.69 -3.94
N PHE A 16 23.72 -7.87 -3.79
CA PHE A 16 22.27 -7.99 -3.59
C PHE A 16 21.80 -7.63 -2.18
N SER A 17 22.67 -7.64 -1.17
CA SER A 17 22.28 -7.36 0.21
C SER A 17 21.67 -5.96 0.38
N PHE A 18 22.15 -4.96 -0.37
CA PHE A 18 21.56 -3.62 -0.38
C PHE A 18 20.10 -3.65 -0.86
N PHE A 19 19.84 -4.30 -1.99
CA PHE A 19 18.49 -4.41 -2.55
C PHE A 19 17.56 -5.24 -1.67
N ILE A 20 18.06 -6.35 -1.10
CA ILE A 20 17.30 -7.19 -0.18
C ILE A 20 16.90 -6.39 1.06
N LEU A 21 17.82 -5.64 1.66
CA LEU A 21 17.51 -4.76 2.80
C LEU A 21 16.42 -3.74 2.44
N MET A 22 16.58 -3.07 1.30
CA MET A 22 15.60 -2.09 0.82
C MET A 22 14.22 -2.73 0.60
N PHE A 23 14.16 -3.86 -0.11
CA PHE A 23 12.88 -4.52 -0.43
C PHE A 23 12.22 -5.14 0.80
N CYS A 24 12.97 -5.77 1.70
CA CYS A 24 12.40 -6.32 2.92
C CYS A 24 11.85 -5.22 3.83
N PHE A 25 12.60 -4.14 4.02
CA PHE A 25 12.13 -3.01 4.80
C PHE A 25 10.87 -2.39 4.19
N SER A 26 10.88 -2.08 2.89
CA SER A 26 9.72 -1.51 2.21
C SER A 26 8.52 -2.47 2.19
N GLY A 27 8.75 -3.78 2.04
CA GLY A 27 7.70 -4.81 2.08
C GLY A 27 6.99 -4.86 3.44
N ILE A 28 7.73 -4.84 4.54
CA ILE A 28 7.16 -4.79 5.89
C ILE A 28 6.33 -3.51 6.08
N VAL A 29 6.85 -2.35 5.65
CA VAL A 29 6.12 -1.07 5.73
C VAL A 29 4.82 -1.13 4.92
N LEU A 30 4.85 -1.70 3.72
CA LEU A 30 3.67 -1.84 2.85
C LEU A 30 2.61 -2.79 3.43
N ASN A 31 3.03 -3.88 4.11
CA ASN A 31 2.10 -4.79 4.78
C ASN A 31 1.38 -4.13 5.97
N HIS A 32 2.01 -3.13 6.60
CA HIS A 32 1.48 -2.40 7.75
C HIS A 32 1.10 -0.97 7.41
N ARG A 33 0.42 -0.77 6.29
CA ARG A 33 0.06 0.54 5.75
C ARG A 33 -0.63 1.45 6.77
N THR A 34 -1.53 0.94 7.59
CA THR A 34 -2.28 1.73 8.58
C THR A 34 -1.38 2.39 9.63
N LEU A 35 -0.25 1.75 9.98
CA LEU A 35 0.74 2.31 10.92
C LEU A 35 1.53 3.46 10.29
N PHE A 36 1.85 3.36 8.99
CA PHE A 36 2.73 4.30 8.29
C PHE A 36 1.98 5.35 7.45
N SER A 37 0.68 5.21 7.25
CA SER A 37 -0.13 6.10 6.39
C SER A 37 -0.16 7.57 6.85
N LYS A 38 0.20 7.84 8.11
CA LYS A 38 0.31 9.20 8.67
C LYS A 38 1.68 9.86 8.47
N VAL A 39 2.68 9.06 8.02
CA VAL A 39 4.05 9.54 7.81
C VAL A 39 4.14 10.13 6.42
N GLU A 40 4.56 11.38 6.33
CA GLU A 40 4.72 12.11 5.08
C GLU A 40 6.20 12.33 4.78
N VAL A 41 6.58 12.23 3.52
CA VAL A 41 7.95 12.46 3.04
C VAL A 41 7.94 13.70 2.15
N ASN A 42 8.94 14.56 2.32
CA ASN A 42 9.07 15.74 1.48
C ASN A 42 9.42 15.32 0.04
N ARG A 43 8.55 15.66 -0.90
CA ARG A 43 8.68 15.32 -2.32
C ARG A 43 9.97 15.87 -2.94
N ASN A 44 10.50 16.98 -2.42
CA ASN A 44 11.76 17.57 -2.90
C ASN A 44 13.00 16.69 -2.65
N TRP A 45 12.89 15.65 -1.81
CA TRP A 45 13.96 14.66 -1.61
C TRP A 45 13.97 13.57 -2.70
N MET A 46 12.94 13.54 -3.52
CA MET A 46 12.80 12.55 -4.59
C MET A 46 13.45 13.07 -5.89
N PRO A 47 13.74 12.20 -6.87
CA PRO A 47 14.16 12.62 -8.21
C PRO A 47 13.19 13.62 -8.83
N GLU A 48 13.68 14.49 -9.71
CA GLU A 48 12.91 15.56 -10.34
C GLU A 48 11.63 15.07 -11.06
N SER A 49 11.65 13.86 -11.58
CA SER A 49 10.49 13.21 -12.20
C SER A 49 9.29 13.03 -11.25
N TYR A 50 9.54 13.03 -9.94
CA TYR A 50 8.52 12.92 -8.88
C TYR A 50 8.14 14.27 -8.25
N HIS A 51 8.78 15.35 -8.63
CA HIS A 51 8.39 16.67 -8.19
C HIS A 51 7.00 17.02 -8.73
N TYR A 52 6.29 17.88 -8.01
CA TYR A 52 4.98 18.33 -8.44
C TYR A 52 5.10 19.15 -9.74
N ARG A 53 4.34 18.79 -10.75
CA ARG A 53 4.26 19.51 -12.03
C ARG A 53 2.85 20.04 -12.31
N ASN A 54 1.84 19.24 -12.01
CA ASN A 54 0.43 19.57 -12.21
C ASN A 54 -0.47 18.64 -11.38
N TRP A 55 -1.77 18.81 -11.49
CA TRP A 55 -2.79 17.98 -10.81
C TRP A 55 -2.99 16.58 -11.41
N ASN A 56 -2.16 16.14 -12.33
CA ASN A 56 -2.22 14.78 -12.87
C ASN A 56 -1.79 13.72 -11.82
N ASN A 57 -1.59 12.48 -12.23
CA ASN A 57 -1.31 11.33 -11.36
C ASN A 57 -2.50 10.94 -10.45
N GLY A 58 -3.74 11.14 -10.92
CA GLY A 58 -4.94 10.79 -10.16
C GLY A 58 -5.20 11.65 -8.93
N ILE A 59 -4.59 12.83 -8.84
CA ILE A 59 -4.81 13.77 -7.73
C ILE A 59 -6.28 14.20 -7.74
N ILE A 60 -6.83 14.59 -8.92
CA ILE A 60 -8.25 14.86 -9.10
C ILE A 60 -8.91 13.66 -9.76
N LYS A 61 -10.00 13.16 -9.16
CA LYS A 61 -10.86 12.10 -9.69
C LYS A 61 -12.20 12.60 -10.14
N GLY A 62 -12.70 13.64 -9.52
CA GLY A 62 -13.98 14.22 -9.84
C GLY A 62 -14.21 15.58 -9.20
N THR A 63 -15.35 16.15 -9.52
CA THR A 63 -15.81 17.43 -8.99
C THR A 63 -17.28 17.35 -8.58
N LEU A 64 -17.66 18.11 -7.55
CA LEU A 64 -19.04 18.32 -7.13
C LEU A 64 -19.32 19.81 -7.05
N ARG A 65 -20.34 20.29 -7.78
CA ARG A 65 -20.80 21.69 -7.67
C ARG A 65 -21.72 21.88 -6.48
N LEU A 66 -21.37 22.84 -5.63
CA LEU A 66 -22.17 23.24 -4.47
C LEU A 66 -23.29 24.21 -4.87
N PRO A 67 -24.36 24.34 -4.04
CA PRO A 67 -25.45 25.28 -4.31
C PRO A 67 -25.02 26.74 -4.38
N ASP A 68 -23.95 27.11 -3.66
CA ASP A 68 -23.37 28.47 -3.66
C ASP A 68 -22.49 28.77 -4.89
N GLY A 69 -22.46 27.86 -5.87
CA GLY A 69 -21.69 27.98 -7.11
C GLY A 69 -20.22 27.56 -7.00
N LYS A 70 -19.71 27.31 -5.81
CA LYS A 70 -18.35 26.76 -5.60
C LYS A 70 -18.29 25.32 -6.05
N ILE A 71 -17.08 24.84 -6.27
CA ILE A 71 -16.81 23.47 -6.73
C ILE A 71 -15.88 22.78 -5.74
N LEU A 72 -16.23 21.58 -5.33
CA LEU A 72 -15.32 20.69 -4.64
C LEU A 72 -14.62 19.81 -5.68
N ALA A 73 -13.29 19.94 -5.79
CA ALA A 73 -12.44 19.02 -6.54
C ALA A 73 -11.86 17.99 -5.58
N TYR A 74 -11.98 16.70 -5.88
CA TYR A 74 -11.57 15.64 -4.98
C TYR A 74 -10.76 14.54 -5.67
N GLY A 75 -9.96 13.82 -4.92
CA GLY A 75 -9.17 12.73 -5.43
C GLY A 75 -8.11 12.21 -4.45
N ASN A 76 -6.94 11.84 -4.97
CA ASN A 76 -5.89 11.21 -4.14
C ASN A 76 -5.24 12.15 -3.11
N ALA A 77 -5.35 13.46 -3.28
CA ALA A 77 -4.81 14.45 -2.33
C ALA A 77 -5.86 15.02 -1.37
N GLY A 78 -7.08 14.51 -1.38
CA GLY A 78 -8.18 14.98 -0.55
C GLY A 78 -9.20 15.80 -1.32
N VAL A 79 -9.79 16.78 -0.63
CA VAL A 79 -10.82 17.68 -1.14
C VAL A 79 -10.29 19.10 -1.17
N TRP A 80 -10.52 19.78 -2.29
CA TRP A 80 -10.14 21.17 -2.52
C TRP A 80 -11.38 21.94 -2.97
N GLN A 81 -11.58 23.11 -2.40
CA GLN A 81 -12.63 24.02 -2.85
C GLN A 81 -12.04 24.97 -3.91
N THR A 82 -12.74 25.14 -5.03
CA THR A 82 -12.30 25.99 -6.13
C THR A 82 -13.48 26.83 -6.64
N ASP A 83 -13.16 27.87 -7.41
CA ASP A 83 -14.10 28.67 -8.15
C ASP A 83 -14.51 27.98 -9.47
N SER A 84 -15.48 28.58 -10.18
CA SER A 84 -15.97 28.07 -11.46
C SER A 84 -14.93 28.11 -12.60
N CYS A 85 -13.85 28.87 -12.43
CA CYS A 85 -12.77 29.00 -13.39
C CYS A 85 -11.56 28.10 -13.08
N PHE A 86 -11.58 27.39 -11.96
CA PHE A 86 -10.47 26.53 -11.48
C PHE A 86 -9.12 27.28 -11.33
N ILE A 87 -9.19 28.55 -10.93
CA ILE A 87 -7.99 29.40 -10.76
C ILE A 87 -7.50 29.35 -9.31
N THR A 88 -8.42 29.40 -8.35
CA THR A 88 -8.09 29.42 -6.93
C THR A 88 -8.45 28.09 -6.28
N PHE A 89 -7.55 27.57 -5.42
CA PHE A 89 -7.79 26.34 -4.69
C PHE A 89 -7.55 26.55 -3.21
N THR A 90 -8.53 26.21 -2.40
CA THR A 90 -8.47 26.26 -0.93
C THR A 90 -8.56 24.85 -0.37
N ASP A 91 -7.69 24.53 0.58
CA ASP A 91 -7.74 23.22 1.29
C ASP A 91 -9.09 23.05 2.00
N PHE A 92 -9.78 21.96 1.72
CA PHE A 92 -11.08 21.61 2.28
C PHE A 92 -11.06 20.26 3.00
N ASN A 93 -9.92 19.91 3.61
CA ASN A 93 -9.68 18.63 4.26
C ASN A 93 -9.96 18.62 5.77
N GLN A 94 -10.49 19.68 6.34
CA GLN A 94 -10.74 19.78 7.77
C GLN A 94 -11.69 18.67 8.25
N GLY A 95 -11.23 17.84 9.17
CA GLY A 95 -11.99 16.70 9.70
C GLY A 95 -11.64 15.35 9.05
N LEU A 96 -10.98 15.32 7.91
CA LEU A 96 -10.43 14.07 7.35
C LEU A 96 -9.26 13.56 8.18
N VAL A 97 -9.05 12.25 8.16
CA VAL A 97 -7.92 11.61 8.84
C VAL A 97 -6.59 12.20 8.33
N ARG A 98 -5.66 12.44 9.26
CA ARG A 98 -4.34 13.01 8.94
C ARG A 98 -3.52 12.07 8.06
N GLY A 99 -2.67 12.67 7.22
CA GLY A 99 -1.79 12.00 6.27
C GLY A 99 -2.35 12.02 4.85
N ILE A 100 -1.52 12.37 3.88
CA ILE A 100 -1.90 12.48 2.46
C ILE A 100 -2.46 11.15 1.95
N ASP A 101 -1.88 10.03 2.38
CA ASP A 101 -2.34 8.71 1.96
C ASP A 101 -3.75 8.37 2.47
N ASN A 102 -4.14 8.90 3.63
CA ASN A 102 -5.47 8.70 4.22
C ASN A 102 -6.55 9.62 3.63
N ARG A 103 -6.15 10.75 3.02
CA ARG A 103 -7.07 11.75 2.43
C ARG A 103 -7.57 11.37 1.03
N LYS A 104 -7.33 10.14 0.59
CA LYS A 104 -7.83 9.67 -0.72
C LYS A 104 -9.34 9.57 -0.70
N ILE A 105 -9.97 10.38 -1.56
CA ILE A 105 -11.42 10.39 -1.76
C ILE A 105 -11.70 9.67 -3.08
N SER A 106 -12.58 8.68 -3.03
CA SER A 106 -13.04 7.96 -4.21
C SER A 106 -14.18 8.69 -4.91
N ASN A 107 -15.16 9.16 -4.14
CA ASN A 107 -16.30 9.90 -4.68
C ASN A 107 -16.90 10.87 -3.63
N ILE A 108 -17.57 11.92 -4.09
CA ILE A 108 -18.40 12.84 -3.28
C ILE A 108 -19.76 12.92 -3.93
N ILE A 109 -20.82 12.76 -3.14
CA ILE A 109 -22.21 12.88 -3.58
C ILE A 109 -22.98 13.87 -2.72
N ARG A 110 -24.02 14.47 -3.31
CA ARG A 110 -25.02 15.26 -2.60
C ARG A 110 -26.34 14.51 -2.61
N LEU A 111 -26.88 14.26 -1.44
CA LEU A 111 -28.16 13.59 -1.27
C LEU A 111 -29.34 14.55 -1.56
N ALA A 112 -30.53 14.00 -1.69
CA ALA A 112 -31.76 14.77 -1.92
C ALA A 112 -32.07 15.75 -0.80
N ASN A 113 -31.67 15.46 0.45
CA ASN A 113 -31.78 16.33 1.60
C ASN A 113 -30.71 17.42 1.70
N ASN A 114 -29.87 17.56 0.66
CA ASN A 114 -28.69 18.43 0.56
C ASN A 114 -27.49 18.03 1.42
N ASP A 115 -27.49 16.92 2.14
CA ASP A 115 -26.32 16.41 2.81
C ASP A 115 -25.24 16.01 1.79
N ILE A 116 -23.99 16.36 2.09
CA ILE A 116 -22.85 16.03 1.24
C ILE A 116 -22.03 14.94 1.94
N TRP A 117 -21.96 13.81 1.27
CA TRP A 117 -21.20 12.65 1.73
C TRP A 117 -19.99 12.40 0.85
N CYS A 118 -18.86 12.02 1.45
CA CYS A 118 -17.71 11.56 0.69
C CYS A 118 -17.23 10.18 1.14
N ALA A 119 -16.78 9.43 0.17
CA ALA A 119 -16.13 8.14 0.36
C ALA A 119 -14.62 8.33 0.48
N GLY A 120 -14.12 8.21 1.71
CA GLY A 120 -12.69 8.20 2.02
C GLY A 120 -12.04 6.84 1.73
N LEU A 121 -10.87 6.61 2.32
CA LEU A 121 -10.13 5.37 2.08
C LEU A 121 -10.78 4.16 2.75
N TYR A 122 -11.21 4.29 4.02
CA TYR A 122 -11.78 3.22 4.83
C TYR A 122 -13.07 3.63 5.54
N SER A 123 -13.41 4.90 5.55
CA SER A 123 -14.58 5.48 6.22
C SER A 123 -15.30 6.40 5.25
N VAL A 124 -16.58 6.63 5.50
CA VAL A 124 -17.35 7.68 4.84
C VAL A 124 -17.44 8.90 5.74
N TYR A 125 -17.63 10.06 5.15
CA TYR A 125 -17.68 11.33 5.86
C TYR A 125 -18.88 12.14 5.42
N LEU A 126 -19.54 12.80 6.40
CA LEU A 126 -20.59 13.78 6.19
C LEU A 126 -20.00 15.19 6.33
N LEU A 127 -20.33 16.08 5.44
CA LEU A 127 -19.96 17.49 5.55
C LEU A 127 -20.93 18.21 6.49
N ASP A 128 -20.44 18.64 7.65
CA ASP A 128 -21.16 19.49 8.59
C ASP A 128 -20.38 20.79 8.82
N LYS A 129 -21.00 21.95 8.58
CA LYS A 129 -20.43 23.30 8.82
C LYS A 129 -18.99 23.44 8.30
N ASN A 130 -18.74 23.04 7.06
CA ASN A 130 -17.43 23.05 6.41
C ASN A 130 -16.37 22.13 7.05
N LYS A 131 -16.77 21.15 7.82
CA LYS A 131 -15.91 20.13 8.43
C LYS A 131 -16.44 18.74 8.12
N TRP A 132 -15.54 17.83 7.76
CA TRP A 132 -15.87 16.44 7.54
C TRP A 132 -16.00 15.69 8.87
N GLN A 133 -17.16 15.08 9.09
CA GLN A 133 -17.41 14.21 10.23
C GLN A 133 -17.29 12.76 9.78
N GLU A 134 -16.44 11.97 10.45
CA GLU A 134 -16.19 10.59 10.12
C GLU A 134 -17.33 9.67 10.60
N TYR A 135 -17.77 8.78 9.70
CA TYR A 135 -18.69 7.68 9.98
C TYR A 135 -17.99 6.36 9.59
N PRO A 136 -17.41 5.65 10.57
CA PRO A 136 -16.73 4.40 10.32
C PRO A 136 -17.75 3.32 9.93
N ILE A 137 -17.39 2.49 8.96
CA ILE A 137 -18.18 1.31 8.58
C ILE A 137 -17.68 0.15 9.45
N SER A 138 -18.50 -0.28 10.41
CA SER A 138 -18.16 -1.36 11.33
C SER A 138 -17.80 -2.64 10.59
N GLY A 139 -16.65 -3.25 10.95
CA GLY A 139 -16.16 -4.49 10.35
C GLY A 139 -15.59 -4.32 8.93
N ASN A 140 -15.42 -3.07 8.44
CA ASN A 140 -14.77 -2.83 7.16
C ASN A 140 -13.26 -2.62 7.32
N GLU A 141 -12.49 -3.53 6.75
CA GLU A 141 -11.03 -3.40 6.61
C GLU A 141 -10.61 -3.14 5.15
N GLU A 142 -11.57 -3.07 4.24
CA GLU A 142 -11.34 -2.89 2.82
C GLU A 142 -11.43 -1.41 2.40
N ARG A 143 -10.71 -1.09 1.33
CA ARG A 143 -10.79 0.25 0.71
C ARG A 143 -12.16 0.47 0.10
N ILE A 144 -12.74 1.64 0.38
CA ILE A 144 -13.98 2.09 -0.25
C ILE A 144 -13.66 2.51 -1.69
N SER A 145 -14.44 1.97 -2.62
CA SER A 145 -14.29 2.22 -4.05
C SER A 145 -15.23 3.33 -4.53
N ASP A 146 -16.45 3.36 -3.98
CA ASP A 146 -17.47 4.31 -4.42
C ASP A 146 -18.54 4.53 -3.36
N ILE A 147 -19.31 5.61 -3.50
CA ILE A 147 -20.50 5.94 -2.73
C ILE A 147 -21.57 6.47 -3.67
N THR A 148 -22.82 6.01 -3.49
CA THR A 148 -23.95 6.46 -4.31
C THR A 148 -25.23 6.46 -3.48
N GLN A 149 -26.29 7.06 -4.00
CA GLN A 149 -27.63 7.07 -3.40
C GLN A 149 -28.63 6.36 -4.31
N ARG A 150 -29.51 5.55 -3.74
CA ARG A 150 -30.66 4.96 -4.41
C ARG A 150 -31.93 5.19 -3.54
N GLY A 151 -32.81 6.07 -3.97
CA GLY A 151 -33.92 6.55 -3.11
C GLY A 151 -33.35 7.14 -1.82
N ASP A 152 -33.86 6.72 -0.67
CA ASP A 152 -33.37 7.15 0.64
C ASP A 152 -32.22 6.32 1.19
N THR A 153 -31.68 5.38 0.38
CA THR A 153 -30.61 4.49 0.81
C THR A 153 -29.27 4.98 0.30
N LEU A 154 -28.33 5.21 1.20
CA LEU A 154 -26.93 5.43 0.92
C LEU A 154 -26.25 4.07 0.69
N VAL A 155 -25.56 3.93 -0.42
CA VAL A 155 -24.87 2.71 -0.82
C VAL A 155 -23.38 2.97 -0.90
N VAL A 156 -22.59 2.19 -0.19
CA VAL A 156 -21.14 2.27 -0.17
C VAL A 156 -20.57 0.97 -0.71
N LEU A 157 -19.70 1.08 -1.71
CA LEU A 157 -19.02 -0.04 -2.33
C LEU A 157 -17.59 -0.10 -1.84
N THR A 158 -17.16 -1.28 -1.40
CA THR A 158 -15.75 -1.59 -1.15
C THR A 158 -15.21 -2.50 -2.26
N ARG A 159 -14.00 -3.01 -2.09
CA ARG A 159 -13.39 -3.93 -3.05
C ARG A 159 -14.23 -5.20 -3.27
N SER A 160 -14.84 -5.74 -2.20
CA SER A 160 -15.52 -7.05 -2.23
C SER A 160 -16.93 -7.01 -1.61
N ASN A 161 -17.30 -5.91 -0.95
CA ASN A 161 -18.54 -5.82 -0.19
C ASN A 161 -19.35 -4.59 -0.58
N LEU A 162 -20.66 -4.70 -0.39
CA LEU A 162 -21.60 -3.60 -0.51
C LEU A 162 -22.21 -3.33 0.86
N TYR A 163 -22.27 -2.07 1.25
CA TYR A 163 -22.88 -1.61 2.49
C TYR A 163 -24.01 -0.64 2.18
N THR A 164 -25.10 -0.75 2.93
CA THR A 164 -26.24 0.15 2.80
C THR A 164 -26.56 0.80 4.13
N SER A 165 -27.00 2.04 4.07
CA SER A 165 -27.48 2.79 5.23
C SER A 165 -28.73 3.59 4.85
N VAL A 166 -29.67 3.65 5.75
CA VAL A 166 -30.91 4.46 5.62
C VAL A 166 -30.87 5.60 6.63
N PRO A 167 -31.64 6.68 6.42
CA PRO A 167 -31.70 7.78 7.38
C PRO A 167 -31.91 7.29 8.82
N PRO A 168 -31.20 7.82 9.81
CA PRO A 168 -30.26 8.96 9.77
C PRO A 168 -28.81 8.63 9.37
N TYR A 169 -28.55 7.53 8.68
CA TYR A 169 -27.24 7.10 8.11
C TYR A 169 -26.14 6.79 9.14
N HIS A 170 -26.50 6.43 10.36
CA HIS A 170 -25.54 6.11 11.43
C HIS A 170 -25.06 4.66 11.40
N GLN A 171 -25.79 3.77 10.74
CA GLN A 171 -25.50 2.34 10.71
C GLN A 171 -25.40 1.83 9.27
N PHE A 172 -24.31 1.14 8.98
CA PHE A 172 -24.06 0.51 7.69
C PHE A 172 -24.26 -1.00 7.79
N LYS A 173 -25.20 -1.51 7.01
CA LYS A 173 -25.48 -2.95 6.93
C LYS A 173 -24.76 -3.54 5.73
N LYS A 174 -23.95 -4.56 5.97
CA LYS A 174 -23.31 -5.34 4.92
C LYS A 174 -24.33 -6.15 4.15
N ILE A 175 -24.27 -6.08 2.81
CA ILE A 175 -25.06 -6.92 1.91
C ILE A 175 -24.11 -7.89 1.21
N GLU A 176 -24.41 -9.18 1.31
CA GLU A 176 -23.71 -10.21 0.57
C GLU A 176 -24.38 -10.35 -0.81
N LEU A 177 -23.57 -10.10 -1.84
CA LEU A 177 -24.00 -10.28 -3.22
C LEU A 177 -23.93 -11.75 -3.60
N LYS A 178 -25.04 -12.29 -4.10
CA LYS A 178 -25.05 -13.65 -4.66
C LYS A 178 -24.20 -13.69 -5.92
N ALA A 179 -23.49 -14.81 -6.11
CA ALA A 179 -22.76 -15.03 -7.35
C ALA A 179 -23.71 -15.00 -8.55
N PRO A 180 -23.35 -14.34 -9.67
CA PRO A 180 -24.15 -14.36 -10.88
C PRO A 180 -24.22 -15.79 -11.46
N ALA A 181 -25.26 -16.08 -12.25
CA ALA A 181 -25.44 -17.40 -12.88
C ALA A 181 -24.25 -17.80 -13.78
N SER A 182 -23.56 -16.81 -14.34
CA SER A 182 -22.36 -16.99 -15.17
C SER A 182 -21.04 -16.99 -14.37
N TYR A 183 -21.11 -17.12 -13.05
CA TYR A 183 -19.92 -17.08 -12.21
C TYR A 183 -18.89 -18.15 -12.62
N SER A 184 -17.66 -17.71 -12.84
CA SER A 184 -16.51 -18.60 -13.05
C SER A 184 -15.60 -18.55 -11.82
N PRO A 185 -15.22 -19.71 -11.24
CA PRO A 185 -14.32 -19.75 -10.09
C PRO A 185 -12.86 -19.42 -10.43
N LYS A 186 -12.60 -18.99 -11.67
CA LYS A 186 -11.25 -18.66 -12.13
C LYS A 186 -10.81 -17.30 -11.60
N THR A 187 -9.55 -17.20 -11.19
CA THR A 187 -8.91 -15.95 -10.83
C THR A 187 -7.62 -15.77 -11.62
N SER A 188 -7.09 -14.56 -11.67
CA SER A 188 -5.82 -14.27 -12.34
C SER A 188 -4.66 -14.95 -11.61
N LEU A 189 -3.78 -15.62 -12.36
CA LEU A 189 -2.53 -16.17 -11.84
C LEU A 189 -1.67 -15.09 -11.19
N PHE A 190 -1.57 -13.92 -11.81
CA PHE A 190 -0.84 -12.78 -11.28
C PHE A 190 -1.35 -12.37 -9.89
N ARG A 191 -2.68 -12.20 -9.75
CA ARG A 191 -3.30 -11.88 -8.46
C ARG A 191 -3.03 -12.94 -7.41
N THR A 192 -3.07 -14.22 -7.78
CA THR A 192 -2.78 -15.33 -6.86
C THR A 192 -1.35 -15.30 -6.37
N ILE A 193 -0.39 -15.06 -7.27
CA ILE A 193 1.03 -14.92 -6.90
C ILE A 193 1.24 -13.70 -6.01
N TRP A 194 0.59 -12.58 -6.31
CA TRP A 194 0.67 -11.37 -5.48
C TRP A 194 0.13 -11.61 -4.06
N LEU A 195 -1.03 -12.25 -3.93
CA LEU A 195 -1.62 -12.61 -2.64
C LEU A 195 -0.74 -13.58 -1.85
N LEU A 196 -0.07 -14.52 -2.54
CA LEU A 196 0.88 -15.44 -1.91
C LEU A 196 2.12 -14.71 -1.44
N HIS A 197 2.68 -13.82 -2.27
CA HIS A 197 3.88 -13.04 -1.95
C HIS A 197 3.67 -12.09 -0.76
N SER A 198 2.53 -11.42 -0.69
CA SER A 198 2.17 -10.53 0.42
C SER A 198 1.71 -11.27 1.68
N GLY A 199 1.43 -12.57 1.57
CA GLY A 199 0.82 -13.39 2.63
C GLY A 199 -0.69 -13.15 2.81
N GLU A 200 -1.27 -12.22 2.04
CA GLU A 200 -2.69 -11.86 2.15
C GLU A 200 -3.62 -13.04 1.86
N LEU A 201 -3.16 -14.03 1.09
CA LEU A 201 -3.88 -15.27 0.80
C LEU A 201 -4.34 -16.00 2.08
N PHE A 202 -3.55 -15.94 3.14
CA PHE A 202 -3.82 -16.57 4.44
C PHE A 202 -4.23 -15.54 5.51
N GLY A 203 -4.64 -14.34 5.11
CA GLY A 203 -5.04 -13.26 6.01
C GLY A 203 -3.90 -12.75 6.90
N THR A 204 -4.24 -12.32 8.12
CA THR A 204 -3.26 -11.78 9.09
C THR A 204 -2.13 -12.76 9.44
N PRO A 205 -2.38 -14.07 9.70
CA PRO A 205 -1.30 -15.02 9.93
C PRO A 205 -0.31 -15.11 8.77
N GLY A 206 -0.79 -15.10 7.53
CA GLY A 206 0.07 -15.13 6.35
C GLY A 206 0.96 -13.89 6.23
N LYS A 207 0.42 -12.70 6.48
CA LYS A 207 1.18 -11.46 6.52
C LYS A 207 2.31 -11.50 7.56
N LEU A 208 2.01 -12.00 8.78
CA LEU A 208 3.02 -12.14 9.84
C LEU A 208 4.14 -13.12 9.47
N VAL A 209 3.82 -14.20 8.74
CA VAL A 209 4.84 -15.14 8.24
C VAL A 209 5.75 -14.45 7.22
N VAL A 210 5.19 -13.69 6.28
CA VAL A 210 5.98 -12.95 5.29
C VAL A 210 6.85 -11.88 5.96
N ASP A 211 6.32 -11.15 6.94
CA ASP A 211 7.08 -10.16 7.71
C ASP A 211 8.23 -10.82 8.48
N PHE A 212 7.98 -11.96 9.12
CA PHE A 212 9.02 -12.75 9.78
C PHE A 212 10.14 -13.16 8.80
N LEU A 213 9.78 -13.64 7.61
CA LEU A 213 10.75 -13.98 6.56
C LEU A 213 11.52 -12.73 6.09
N GLY A 214 10.85 -11.59 5.97
CA GLY A 214 11.49 -10.30 5.69
C GLY A 214 12.55 -9.93 6.75
N VAL A 215 12.21 -10.07 8.03
CA VAL A 215 13.16 -9.85 9.14
C VAL A 215 14.34 -10.80 9.08
N VAL A 216 14.10 -12.08 8.78
CA VAL A 216 15.18 -13.07 8.62
C VAL A 216 16.10 -12.70 7.46
N LEU A 217 15.57 -12.26 6.32
CA LEU A 217 16.37 -11.79 5.18
C LEU A 217 17.20 -10.54 5.53
N ILE A 218 16.65 -9.63 6.34
CA ILE A 218 17.41 -8.49 6.89
C ILE A 218 18.58 -8.98 7.74
N ILE A 219 18.35 -9.92 8.66
CA ILE A 219 19.40 -10.50 9.50
C ILE A 219 20.45 -11.21 8.65
N LEU A 220 20.03 -11.99 7.65
CA LEU A 220 20.95 -12.68 6.72
C LEU A 220 21.81 -11.68 5.93
N SER A 221 21.22 -10.58 5.46
CA SER A 221 21.95 -9.53 4.74
C SER A 221 22.96 -8.83 5.64
N ILE A 222 22.56 -8.41 6.83
CA ILE A 222 23.47 -7.75 7.80
C ILE A 222 24.59 -8.69 8.21
N THR A 223 24.28 -9.95 8.53
CA THR A 223 25.30 -10.93 8.92
C THR A 223 26.24 -11.28 7.78
N GLY A 224 25.77 -11.30 6.54
CA GLY A 224 26.58 -11.45 5.33
C GLY A 224 27.55 -10.27 5.10
N ILE A 225 27.09 -9.04 5.31
CA ILE A 225 27.91 -7.82 5.25
C ILE A 225 28.99 -7.87 6.35
N ILE A 226 28.61 -8.21 7.59
CA ILE A 226 29.56 -8.36 8.70
C ILE A 226 30.63 -9.40 8.35
N TYR A 227 30.24 -10.57 7.85
CA TYR A 227 31.16 -11.63 7.43
C TYR A 227 32.10 -11.17 6.32
N THR A 228 31.67 -10.27 5.47
CA THR A 228 32.47 -9.76 4.35
C THR A 228 33.56 -8.79 4.80
N PHE A 229 33.24 -7.84 5.68
CA PHE A 229 34.13 -6.73 6.05
C PHE A 229 34.90 -6.93 7.36
N LEU A 230 34.28 -7.57 8.35
CA LEU A 230 34.82 -7.70 9.70
C LEU A 230 36.15 -8.47 9.76
N PRO A 231 36.41 -9.54 8.94
CA PRO A 231 37.71 -10.21 8.94
C PRO A 231 38.86 -9.28 8.54
N SER A 232 38.66 -8.39 7.59
CA SER A 232 39.68 -7.41 7.16
C SER A 232 39.92 -6.37 8.23
N PHE A 233 38.86 -5.93 8.92
CA PHE A 233 38.97 -5.01 10.06
C PHE A 233 39.75 -5.65 11.23
N ILE A 234 39.43 -6.91 11.59
CA ILE A 234 40.13 -7.67 12.63
C ILE A 234 41.62 -7.78 12.31
N ARG A 235 41.99 -8.13 11.06
CA ARG A 235 43.40 -8.22 10.62
C ARG A 235 44.12 -6.88 10.77
N ARG A 236 43.49 -5.77 10.39
CA ARG A 236 44.09 -4.42 10.54
C ARG A 236 44.30 -4.06 12.00
N ARG A 237 43.35 -4.36 12.90
CA ARG A 237 43.48 -4.12 14.35
C ARG A 237 44.58 -4.99 14.96
N HIS A 238 44.65 -6.27 14.58
CA HIS A 238 45.65 -7.19 15.06
C HIS A 238 47.08 -6.74 14.66
N ARG A 239 47.27 -6.24 13.45
CA ARG A 239 48.56 -5.64 13.01
C ARG A 239 48.95 -4.43 13.86
N LYS A 240 47.99 -3.69 14.38
CA LYS A 240 48.19 -2.57 15.29
C LYS A 240 48.27 -2.96 16.76
N ARG A 241 48.36 -4.24 17.08
CA ARG A 241 48.41 -4.82 18.44
C ARG A 241 47.20 -4.39 19.31
N LEU A 242 46.07 -4.07 18.69
CA LEU A 242 44.84 -3.70 19.40
C LEU A 242 43.99 -4.94 19.75
N PRO A 243 43.22 -4.91 20.86
CA PRO A 243 42.37 -6.04 21.24
C PRO A 243 41.30 -6.33 20.18
N VAL A 244 41.09 -7.62 19.81
CA VAL A 244 40.18 -8.08 18.77
C VAL A 244 39.16 -9.12 19.26
N LYS A 245 39.15 -9.43 20.57
CA LYS A 245 38.32 -10.49 21.15
C LYS A 245 36.81 -10.29 20.89
N THR A 246 36.32 -9.06 21.07
CA THR A 246 34.91 -8.69 20.85
C THR A 246 34.50 -8.85 19.39
N GLN A 247 35.34 -8.36 18.46
CA GLN A 247 35.11 -8.45 17.02
C GLN A 247 35.15 -9.89 16.51
N ALA A 248 36.07 -10.70 17.05
CA ALA A 248 36.15 -12.13 16.73
C ALA A 248 34.91 -12.88 17.22
N LYS A 249 34.41 -12.57 18.43
CA LYS A 249 33.15 -13.12 18.94
C LYS A 249 31.96 -12.72 18.07
N ALA A 250 31.85 -11.44 17.70
CA ALA A 250 30.81 -10.94 16.83
C ALA A 250 30.82 -11.65 15.47
N LEU A 251 32.02 -11.84 14.86
CA LEU A 251 32.17 -12.57 13.59
C LEU A 251 31.69 -14.02 13.71
N LYS A 252 32.08 -14.72 14.76
CA LYS A 252 31.68 -16.13 15.01
C LYS A 252 30.16 -16.23 15.18
N THR A 253 29.56 -15.35 15.99
CA THR A 253 28.10 -15.33 16.22
C THR A 253 27.35 -15.03 14.94
N SER A 254 27.79 -14.00 14.19
CA SER A 254 27.20 -13.62 12.90
C SER A 254 27.22 -14.78 11.89
N LEU A 255 28.36 -15.46 11.73
CA LEU A 255 28.49 -16.61 10.83
C LEU A 255 27.57 -17.77 11.25
N ASN A 256 27.49 -18.06 12.55
CA ASN A 256 26.62 -19.11 13.07
C ASN A 256 25.15 -18.86 12.75
N TRP A 257 24.67 -17.65 13.01
CA TRP A 257 23.29 -17.25 12.71
C TRP A 257 23.02 -17.20 11.20
N HIS A 258 23.95 -16.67 10.41
CA HIS A 258 23.83 -16.67 8.95
C HIS A 258 23.64 -18.07 8.38
N ASN A 259 24.50 -19.01 8.78
CA ASN A 259 24.40 -20.40 8.32
C ASN A 259 23.13 -21.08 8.81
N LYS A 260 22.79 -20.93 10.09
CA LYS A 260 21.62 -21.58 10.69
C LYS A 260 20.32 -21.10 10.05
N LEU A 261 20.12 -19.79 9.97
CA LEU A 261 18.90 -19.19 9.39
C LEU A 261 18.84 -19.46 7.87
N GLY A 262 19.98 -19.29 7.15
CA GLY A 262 20.05 -19.54 5.72
C GLY A 262 19.73 -20.99 5.35
N THR A 263 20.16 -21.96 6.16
CA THR A 263 19.85 -23.39 5.91
C THR A 263 18.41 -23.74 6.26
N TRP A 264 17.90 -23.27 7.38
CA TRP A 264 16.55 -23.63 7.86
C TRP A 264 15.45 -23.03 6.99
N LEU A 265 15.65 -21.83 6.51
CA LEU A 265 14.60 -21.07 5.82
C LEU A 265 14.82 -20.96 4.30
N ILE A 266 15.77 -21.71 3.74
CA ILE A 266 16.16 -21.62 2.32
C ILE A 266 14.96 -21.80 1.38
N VAL A 267 14.09 -22.76 1.63
CA VAL A 267 12.94 -23.04 0.78
C VAL A 267 11.95 -21.87 0.80
N LEU A 268 11.63 -21.37 1.99
CA LEU A 268 10.68 -20.24 2.14
C LEU A 268 11.25 -18.93 1.58
N THR A 269 12.56 -18.69 1.74
CA THR A 269 13.19 -17.49 1.17
C THR A 269 13.29 -17.55 -0.35
N ILE A 270 13.53 -18.72 -0.95
CA ILE A 270 13.47 -18.90 -2.39
C ILE A 270 12.05 -18.66 -2.90
N LEU A 271 11.03 -19.26 -2.27
CA LEU A 271 9.63 -19.07 -2.64
C LEU A 271 9.24 -17.59 -2.62
N LEU A 272 9.58 -16.88 -1.55
CA LEU A 272 9.31 -15.45 -1.41
C LEU A 272 10.03 -14.63 -2.50
N SER A 273 11.29 -14.95 -2.80
CA SER A 273 12.06 -14.25 -3.82
C SER A 273 11.49 -14.48 -5.23
N VAL A 274 11.12 -15.71 -5.57
CA VAL A 274 10.56 -16.05 -6.89
C VAL A 274 9.20 -15.37 -7.08
N THR A 275 8.33 -15.39 -6.07
CA THR A 275 7.02 -14.71 -6.15
C THR A 275 7.14 -13.19 -6.24
N GLY A 276 8.19 -12.61 -5.65
CA GLY A 276 8.47 -11.17 -5.74
C GLY A 276 9.05 -10.71 -7.07
N MET A 277 9.55 -11.63 -7.91
CA MET A 277 10.03 -11.31 -9.26
C MET A 277 8.88 -11.07 -10.26
N CYS A 278 7.65 -11.46 -9.93
CA CYS A 278 6.51 -11.17 -10.76
C CYS A 278 6.21 -9.65 -10.72
N PRO A 279 6.11 -8.97 -11.89
CA PRO A 279 5.85 -7.54 -11.92
C PRO A 279 4.53 -7.22 -11.24
N THR A 280 4.54 -6.24 -10.34
CA THR A 280 3.32 -5.70 -9.74
C THR A 280 2.61 -4.84 -10.76
N ALA A 281 1.45 -5.27 -11.26
CA ALA A 281 0.57 -4.40 -12.03
C ALA A 281 0.16 -3.23 -11.12
N SER A 282 0.34 -2.00 -11.60
CA SER A 282 -0.13 -0.82 -10.90
C SER A 282 -1.65 -0.97 -10.67
N ASN A 283 -2.10 -0.78 -9.45
CA ASN A 283 -3.51 -0.90 -9.06
C ASN A 283 -4.46 0.07 -9.81
N ASP A 284 -3.92 0.96 -10.64
CA ASP A 284 -4.66 2.01 -11.33
C ASP A 284 -5.24 1.56 -12.69
N THR A 285 -4.82 0.40 -13.23
CA THR A 285 -5.29 -0.09 -14.55
C THR A 285 -6.50 -1.03 -14.45
N PHE A 286 -6.96 -1.34 -13.25
CA PHE A 286 -8.01 -2.36 -13.06
C PHE A 286 -9.45 -1.81 -13.09
N CYS A 287 -9.63 -0.49 -13.23
CA CYS A 287 -10.95 0.16 -13.34
C CYS A 287 -11.25 0.77 -14.72
N SER A 288 -10.36 0.65 -15.69
CA SER A 288 -10.69 0.94 -17.08
C SER A 288 -11.29 -0.30 -17.72
N GLY A 289 -12.55 -0.62 -17.35
CA GLY A 289 -13.40 -1.43 -18.19
C GLY A 289 -13.54 -0.69 -19.51
N GLU A 290 -13.07 -1.28 -20.59
CA GLU A 290 -13.38 -0.86 -21.93
C GLU A 290 -14.89 -0.75 -22.05
N HIS A 291 -15.41 0.46 -22.09
CA HIS A 291 -16.72 0.74 -22.62
C HIS A 291 -16.63 0.50 -24.13
N GLU A 292 -17.00 -0.68 -24.58
CA GLU A 292 -17.41 -0.87 -25.98
C GLU A 292 -18.57 0.10 -26.24
N PRO A 293 -18.46 0.95 -27.25
CA PRO A 293 -19.58 1.82 -27.61
C PRO A 293 -20.74 0.96 -28.13
N HIS A 294 -21.85 0.99 -27.42
CA HIS A 294 -23.10 0.45 -27.93
C HIS A 294 -23.41 1.00 -29.33
N PRO A 295 -23.74 0.17 -30.32
CA PRO A 295 -24.17 0.65 -31.62
C PRO A 295 -25.43 1.47 -31.46
N ARG A 296 -25.41 2.73 -31.92
CA ARG A 296 -26.60 3.58 -32.04
C ARG A 296 -27.54 2.93 -33.03
N ASN A 297 -28.66 2.42 -32.57
CA ASN A 297 -29.79 2.14 -33.43
C ASN A 297 -30.34 3.49 -33.92
N ASN A 298 -30.12 3.78 -35.21
CA ASN A 298 -30.87 4.77 -35.95
C ASN A 298 -32.21 4.10 -36.40
N SER A 299 -33.28 4.52 -35.80
CA SER A 299 -34.61 4.52 -36.38
C SER A 299 -35.47 5.58 -35.74
#